data_56354ed5cf24e7bf99d1c4aab0bde955
#
_entry.id   56354ed5cf24e7bf99d1c4aab0bde955
#
_cell.length_a   1.000
_cell.length_b   1.000
_cell.length_c   1.000
_cell.angle_alpha   90.00
_cell.angle_beta   90.00
_cell.angle_gamma   90.00
#
_symmetry.space_group_name_H-M   'P 1'
#
loop_
_entity.id
_entity.type
_entity.pdbx_description
1 polymer ?
#
loop_
_entity_poly.entity_id
_entity_poly.type
_entity_poly.pdbx_seq_one_letter_code
_entity_poly.pdbx_strand_id
1 'polypeptide(L)'
;MHKLDLDAFRTTLDTGGILSVSLVAQGGAFHVTAETRRGEAVLTKARSTVMREFRDVQRATILLRELGVREFSVDTKNWRPEQADIGRVKRPDRSEHLKQANEAYAYNLWLTEKVSASQQGLVDGTNARIGQQEWEQIRAAKQAARTA
;
A
#
# COMPACT_ATOMS: atom_id res chain seq x y z
N MET A 1 -1.36 -22.86 -28.73
CA MET A 1 -0.93 -21.60 -28.10
C MET A 1 0.58 -21.52 -28.13
N HIS A 2 1.14 -20.58 -28.87
CA HIS A 2 2.58 -20.38 -28.97
C HIS A 2 3.07 -19.48 -27.84
N LYS A 3 4.32 -19.66 -27.44
CA LYS A 3 4.94 -18.86 -26.38
C LYS A 3 5.93 -17.91 -27.05
N LEU A 4 5.77 -16.62 -26.81
CA LEU A 4 6.64 -15.57 -27.31
C LEU A 4 7.25 -14.83 -26.13
N ASP A 5 8.56 -14.76 -26.08
CA ASP A 5 9.22 -13.81 -25.19
C ASP A 5 9.14 -12.38 -25.76
N LEU A 6 9.67 -11.41 -25.05
CA LEU A 6 9.53 -10.00 -25.42
C LEU A 6 10.17 -9.70 -26.79
N ASP A 7 11.33 -10.29 -27.08
CA ASP A 7 12.07 -10.06 -28.32
C ASP A 7 11.39 -10.73 -29.50
N ALA A 8 10.92 -11.97 -29.32
CA ALA A 8 10.15 -12.68 -30.32
C ALA A 8 8.80 -12.00 -30.60
N PHE A 9 8.14 -11.47 -29.56
CA PHE A 9 6.91 -10.72 -29.72
C PHE A 9 7.14 -9.45 -30.54
N ARG A 10 8.18 -8.66 -30.22
CA ARG A 10 8.57 -7.48 -30.98
C ARG A 10 8.86 -7.81 -32.44
N THR A 11 9.70 -8.80 -32.69
CA THR A 11 10.05 -9.23 -34.05
C THR A 11 8.81 -9.67 -34.83
N THR A 12 7.90 -10.41 -34.18
CA THR A 12 6.67 -10.87 -34.84
C THR A 12 5.73 -9.70 -35.15
N LEU A 13 5.68 -8.69 -34.28
CA LEU A 13 4.91 -7.48 -34.47
C LEU A 13 5.47 -6.65 -35.66
N ASP A 14 6.79 -6.42 -35.66
CA ASP A 14 7.49 -5.63 -36.66
C ASP A 14 7.36 -6.27 -38.09
N THR A 15 7.30 -7.60 -38.13
CA THR A 15 7.10 -8.35 -39.38
C THR A 15 5.62 -8.47 -39.81
N GLY A 16 4.70 -7.87 -39.07
CA GLY A 16 3.26 -7.95 -39.31
C GLY A 16 2.67 -9.35 -39.10
N GLY A 17 3.32 -10.16 -38.27
CA GLY A 17 2.86 -11.50 -37.93
C GLY A 17 1.78 -11.52 -36.85
N ILE A 18 1.59 -10.44 -36.12
CA ILE A 18 0.54 -10.27 -35.10
C ILE A 18 -0.67 -9.58 -35.76
N LEU A 19 -1.83 -10.19 -35.64
CA LEU A 19 -3.09 -9.69 -36.22
C LEU A 19 -3.88 -8.87 -35.21
N SER A 20 -3.94 -9.33 -33.94
CA SER A 20 -4.60 -8.64 -32.86
C SER A 20 -3.88 -8.92 -31.54
N VAL A 21 -4.02 -8.01 -30.58
CA VAL A 21 -3.47 -8.14 -29.24
C VAL A 21 -4.60 -8.00 -28.24
N SER A 22 -4.61 -8.86 -27.23
CA SER A 22 -5.61 -8.83 -26.16
C SER A 22 -4.92 -8.95 -24.81
N LEU A 23 -5.45 -8.23 -23.83
CA LEU A 23 -5.09 -8.36 -22.43
C LEU A 23 -6.19 -9.15 -21.73
N VAL A 24 -5.91 -10.40 -21.39
CA VAL A 24 -6.88 -11.33 -20.82
C VAL A 24 -6.66 -11.46 -19.32
N ALA A 25 -7.72 -11.26 -18.55
CA ALA A 25 -7.69 -11.46 -17.11
C ALA A 25 -7.80 -12.94 -16.76
N GLN A 26 -6.98 -13.38 -15.81
CA GLN A 26 -7.07 -14.69 -15.19
C GLN A 26 -6.81 -14.55 -13.69
N GLY A 27 -7.86 -14.74 -12.87
CA GLY A 27 -7.78 -14.50 -11.43
C GLY A 27 -7.46 -13.02 -11.14
N GLY A 28 -6.46 -12.76 -10.32
CA GLY A 28 -6.02 -11.42 -9.94
C GLY A 28 -5.02 -10.75 -10.89
N ALA A 29 -4.66 -11.41 -12.00
CA ALA A 29 -3.64 -10.92 -12.92
C ALA A 29 -4.13 -10.88 -14.37
N PHE A 30 -3.41 -10.14 -15.20
CA PHE A 30 -3.64 -10.01 -16.63
C PHE A 30 -2.49 -10.62 -17.41
N HIS A 31 -2.79 -11.23 -18.55
CA HIS A 31 -1.84 -11.80 -19.47
C HIS A 31 -2.02 -11.17 -20.86
N VAL A 32 -0.91 -10.95 -21.54
CA VAL A 32 -0.95 -10.49 -22.93
C VAL A 32 -1.03 -11.70 -23.84
N THR A 33 -2.09 -11.79 -24.64
CA THR A 33 -2.26 -12.75 -25.72
C THR A 33 -2.25 -12.01 -27.06
N ALA A 34 -1.83 -12.70 -28.08
CA ALA A 34 -1.82 -12.17 -29.44
C ALA A 34 -2.35 -13.23 -30.41
N GLU A 35 -3.18 -12.81 -31.32
CA GLU A 35 -3.54 -13.63 -32.48
C GLU A 35 -2.49 -13.44 -33.55
N THR A 36 -1.88 -14.53 -33.96
CA THR A 36 -0.84 -14.51 -35.01
C THR A 36 -1.30 -15.33 -36.20
N ARG A 37 -0.64 -15.16 -37.35
CA ARG A 37 -0.91 -15.99 -38.53
C ARG A 37 -0.68 -17.49 -38.27
N ARG A 38 0.05 -17.85 -37.24
CA ARG A 38 0.32 -19.26 -36.84
C ARG A 38 -0.59 -19.73 -35.72
N GLY A 39 -1.57 -18.93 -35.32
CA GLY A 39 -2.48 -19.19 -34.23
C GLY A 39 -2.20 -18.32 -32.99
N GLU A 40 -2.87 -18.64 -31.92
CA GLU A 40 -2.80 -17.88 -30.66
C GLU A 40 -1.43 -17.98 -29.99
N ALA A 41 -0.91 -16.86 -29.55
CA ALA A 41 0.36 -16.74 -28.84
C ALA A 41 0.16 -16.02 -27.51
N VAL A 42 1.02 -16.32 -26.54
CA VAL A 42 1.04 -15.65 -25.21
C VAL A 42 2.42 -15.09 -24.92
N LEU A 43 2.45 -13.91 -24.32
CA LEU A 43 3.69 -13.27 -23.88
C LEU A 43 4.23 -13.98 -22.62
N THR A 44 5.50 -14.37 -22.67
CA THR A 44 6.18 -15.04 -21.56
C THR A 44 7.25 -14.14 -20.92
N LYS A 45 7.69 -14.53 -19.75
CA LYS A 45 8.87 -13.92 -19.10
C LYS A 45 10.12 -14.28 -19.92
N ALA A 46 11.09 -13.38 -19.94
CA ALA A 46 12.36 -13.60 -20.64
C ALA A 46 13.00 -14.92 -20.21
N ARG A 47 13.46 -15.69 -21.19
CA ARG A 47 14.12 -17.00 -20.99
C ARG A 47 13.29 -18.00 -20.17
N SER A 48 11.96 -17.89 -20.19
CA SER A 48 11.05 -18.73 -19.43
C SER A 48 9.84 -19.13 -20.27
N THR A 49 9.28 -20.28 -19.97
CA THR A 49 7.99 -20.70 -20.56
C THR A 49 6.78 -20.26 -19.75
N VAL A 50 7.01 -19.52 -18.66
CA VAL A 50 5.96 -19.01 -17.77
C VAL A 50 5.34 -17.76 -18.37
N MET A 51 4.02 -17.70 -18.41
CA MET A 51 3.28 -16.52 -18.88
C MET A 51 3.67 -15.29 -18.05
N ARG A 52 3.79 -14.16 -18.73
CA ARG A 52 4.06 -12.89 -18.06
C ARG A 52 2.78 -12.34 -17.46
N GLU A 53 2.78 -12.16 -16.16
CA GLU A 53 1.66 -11.65 -15.38
C GLU A 53 1.80 -10.16 -15.16
N PHE A 54 0.69 -9.46 -15.31
CA PHE A 54 0.55 -8.05 -14.98
C PHE A 54 -0.54 -7.92 -13.91
N ARG A 55 -0.18 -7.40 -12.76
CA ARG A 55 -1.15 -7.14 -11.68
C ARG A 55 -1.99 -5.90 -11.94
N ASP A 56 -1.52 -5.05 -12.84
CA ASP A 56 -2.13 -3.78 -13.19
C ASP A 56 -2.18 -3.63 -14.71
N VAL A 57 -3.38 -3.30 -15.21
CA VAL A 57 -3.62 -3.01 -16.63
C VAL A 57 -2.72 -1.88 -17.14
N GLN A 58 -2.47 -0.87 -16.32
CA GLN A 58 -1.63 0.27 -16.70
C GLN A 58 -0.21 -0.17 -17.06
N ARG A 59 0.39 -1.08 -16.31
CA ARG A 59 1.74 -1.61 -16.59
C ARG A 59 1.78 -2.41 -17.88
N ALA A 60 0.72 -3.19 -18.14
CA ALA A 60 0.60 -3.93 -19.41
C ALA A 60 0.46 -2.96 -20.59
N THR A 61 -0.35 -1.91 -20.42
CA THR A 61 -0.56 -0.87 -21.46
C THR A 61 0.74 -0.14 -21.78
N ILE A 62 1.52 0.24 -20.79
CA ILE A 62 2.83 0.91 -20.99
C ILE A 62 3.75 0.00 -21.80
N LEU A 63 3.87 -1.27 -21.42
CA LEU A 63 4.71 -2.22 -22.16
C LEU A 63 4.24 -2.42 -23.60
N LEU A 64 2.93 -2.61 -23.83
CA LEU A 64 2.39 -2.77 -25.17
C LEU A 64 2.67 -1.55 -26.06
N ARG A 65 2.56 -0.35 -25.46
CA ARG A 65 2.87 0.90 -26.15
C ARG A 65 4.36 1.02 -26.50
N GLU A 66 5.25 0.60 -25.60
CA GLU A 66 6.69 0.55 -25.84
C GLU A 66 7.07 -0.45 -26.96
N LEU A 67 6.28 -1.51 -27.11
CA LEU A 67 6.42 -2.47 -28.20
C LEU A 67 5.85 -1.96 -29.53
N GLY A 68 5.14 -0.83 -29.53
CA GLY A 68 4.52 -0.25 -30.74
C GLY A 68 3.06 -0.65 -30.95
N VAL A 69 2.45 -1.41 -30.04
CA VAL A 69 1.02 -1.75 -30.09
C VAL A 69 0.20 -0.54 -29.71
N ARG A 70 -0.63 -0.03 -30.63
CA ARG A 70 -1.47 1.16 -30.42
C ARG A 70 -2.90 0.81 -30.06
N GLU A 71 -3.34 -0.38 -30.44
CA GLU A 71 -4.71 -0.86 -30.23
C GLU A 71 -4.67 -2.28 -29.70
N PHE A 72 -5.42 -2.53 -28.66
CA PHE A 72 -5.60 -3.86 -28.06
C PHE A 72 -6.93 -3.94 -27.33
N SER A 73 -7.48 -5.13 -27.20
CA SER A 73 -8.68 -5.39 -26.43
C SER A 73 -8.36 -5.81 -24.99
N VAL A 74 -9.29 -5.58 -24.07
CA VAL A 74 -9.18 -6.03 -22.68
C VAL A 74 -10.36 -6.94 -22.36
N ASP A 75 -10.07 -8.19 -22.02
CA ASP A 75 -11.08 -9.15 -21.55
C ASP A 75 -10.98 -9.32 -20.04
N THR A 76 -12.01 -8.85 -19.34
CA THR A 76 -12.10 -8.89 -17.88
C THR A 76 -13.04 -9.96 -17.34
N LYS A 77 -13.57 -10.86 -18.20
CA LYS A 77 -14.56 -11.88 -17.80
C LYS A 77 -14.11 -12.74 -16.61
N ASN A 78 -12.83 -13.08 -16.58
CA ASN A 78 -12.24 -13.91 -15.53
C ASN A 78 -11.45 -13.10 -14.50
N TRP A 79 -11.63 -11.79 -14.46
CA TRP A 79 -10.96 -10.96 -13.48
C TRP A 79 -11.59 -11.09 -12.10
N ARG A 80 -10.77 -11.37 -11.13
CA ARG A 80 -11.14 -11.48 -9.71
C ARG A 80 -10.29 -10.52 -8.89
N PRO A 81 -10.78 -9.30 -8.64
CA PRO A 81 -10.04 -8.26 -7.94
C PRO A 81 -9.66 -8.67 -6.51
N GLU A 82 -10.43 -9.55 -5.87
CA GLU A 82 -10.13 -10.10 -4.55
C GLU A 82 -8.88 -11.00 -4.53
N GLN A 83 -8.53 -11.58 -5.67
CA GLN A 83 -7.32 -12.39 -5.85
C GLN A 83 -6.14 -11.55 -6.40
N ALA A 84 -6.42 -10.32 -6.83
CA ALA A 84 -5.38 -9.39 -7.16
C ALA A 84 -4.66 -9.03 -5.86
N ASP A 85 -3.50 -9.64 -5.64
CA ASP A 85 -2.54 -9.15 -4.65
C ASP A 85 -2.07 -7.77 -5.14
N ILE A 86 -2.96 -6.80 -5.01
CA ILE A 86 -2.65 -5.39 -5.17
C ILE A 86 -1.83 -5.05 -3.94
N GLY A 87 -0.61 -5.59 -3.94
CA GLY A 87 0.34 -5.40 -2.87
C GLY A 87 0.74 -3.95 -2.73
N ARG A 88 -0.19 -3.13 -2.28
CA ARG A 88 0.15 -2.13 -1.29
C ARG A 88 0.60 -2.95 -0.10
N VAL A 89 1.89 -3.20 -0.02
CA VAL A 89 2.52 -3.50 1.26
C VAL A 89 1.96 -2.43 2.19
N LYS A 90 0.91 -2.78 2.94
CA LYS A 90 0.50 -1.99 4.09
C LYS A 90 1.76 -1.99 4.93
N ARG A 91 2.45 -0.87 4.97
CA ARG A 91 3.53 -0.66 5.92
C ARG A 91 2.83 -0.34 7.23
N PRO A 92 2.54 -1.35 8.08
CA PRO A 92 1.85 -1.17 9.34
C PRO A 92 2.61 -0.16 10.19
N ASP A 93 3.94 -0.24 10.16
CA ASP A 93 4.88 0.63 10.85
C ASP A 93 4.62 2.12 10.57
N ARG A 94 4.35 2.51 9.31
CA ARG A 94 4.12 3.92 8.97
C ARG A 94 2.79 4.44 9.51
N SER A 95 1.74 3.60 9.49
CA SER A 95 0.44 3.93 10.07
C SER A 95 0.54 4.02 11.60
N GLU A 96 1.29 3.12 12.20
CA GLU A 96 1.51 3.04 13.64
C GLU A 96 2.37 4.21 14.14
N HIS A 97 3.46 4.55 13.44
CA HIS A 97 4.25 5.74 13.72
C HIS A 97 3.45 7.04 13.61
N LEU A 98 2.58 7.16 12.61
CA LEU A 98 1.72 8.34 12.47
C LEU A 98 0.72 8.45 13.62
N LYS A 99 0.16 7.32 14.05
CA LYS A 99 -0.75 7.25 15.18
C LYS A 99 -0.05 7.63 16.49
N GLN A 100 1.12 7.07 16.75
CA GLN A 100 1.96 7.39 17.91
C GLN A 100 2.39 8.87 17.92
N ALA A 101 2.74 9.43 16.74
CA ALA A 101 3.08 10.85 16.62
C ALA A 101 1.89 11.77 16.96
N ASN A 102 0.68 11.41 16.51
CA ASN A 102 -0.53 12.16 16.82
C ASN A 102 -0.91 12.06 18.31
N GLU A 103 -0.77 10.88 18.90
CA GLU A 103 -1.01 10.66 20.33
C GLU A 103 0.00 11.45 21.19
N ALA A 104 1.28 11.44 20.79
CA ALA A 104 2.32 12.22 21.46
C ALA A 104 2.07 13.73 21.35
N TYR A 105 1.61 14.21 20.18
CA TYR A 105 1.26 15.61 19.98
C TYR A 105 0.06 16.02 20.87
N ALA A 106 -0.99 15.23 20.89
CA ALA A 106 -2.16 15.48 21.74
C ALA A 106 -1.79 15.49 23.23
N TYR A 107 -0.93 14.57 23.65
CA TYR A 107 -0.41 14.54 25.02
C TYR A 107 0.42 15.78 25.35
N ASN A 108 1.28 16.23 24.46
CA ASN A 108 2.08 17.44 24.65
C ASN A 108 1.21 18.70 24.78
N LEU A 109 0.16 18.83 23.95
CA LEU A 109 -0.80 19.92 24.08
C LEU A 109 -1.48 19.92 25.42
N TRP A 110 -2.01 18.78 25.84
CA TRP A 110 -2.64 18.62 27.15
C TRP A 110 -1.66 18.93 28.30
N LEU A 111 -0.42 18.46 28.21
CA LEU A 111 0.60 18.72 29.23
C LEU A 111 0.95 20.21 29.31
N THR A 112 1.12 20.87 28.18
CA THR A 112 1.40 22.30 28.10
C THR A 112 0.27 23.12 28.74
N GLU A 113 -0.98 22.78 28.45
CA GLU A 113 -2.15 23.42 29.04
C GLU A 113 -2.18 23.21 30.55
N LYS A 114 -1.94 21.99 31.04
CA LYS A 114 -1.90 21.68 32.48
C LYS A 114 -0.76 22.38 33.22
N VAL A 115 0.41 22.45 32.61
CA VAL A 115 1.56 23.16 33.17
C VAL A 115 1.30 24.67 33.23
N SER A 116 0.75 25.25 32.16
CA SER A 116 0.39 26.67 32.14
C SER A 116 -0.66 27.00 33.17
N ALA A 117 -1.72 26.20 33.29
CA ALA A 117 -2.76 26.38 34.29
C ALA A 117 -2.19 26.25 35.71
N SER A 118 -1.29 25.29 35.95
CA SER A 118 -0.64 25.11 37.23
C SER A 118 0.28 26.28 37.62
N GLN A 119 1.04 26.80 36.65
CA GLN A 119 1.89 27.97 36.85
C GLN A 119 1.06 29.21 37.16
N GLN A 120 -0.04 29.40 36.46
CA GLN A 120 -0.95 30.52 36.65
C GLN A 120 -1.60 30.43 38.03
N GLY A 121 -2.04 29.25 38.48
CA GLY A 121 -2.59 29.02 39.79
C GLY A 121 -1.58 29.25 40.95
N LEU A 122 -0.28 29.07 40.69
CA LEU A 122 0.76 29.43 41.67
C LEU A 122 0.95 30.94 41.78
N VAL A 123 0.78 31.69 40.66
CA VAL A 123 0.87 33.15 40.64
C VAL A 123 -0.37 33.78 41.32
N ASP A 124 -1.55 33.23 40.99
CA ASP A 124 -2.84 33.75 41.49
C ASP A 124 -3.17 33.28 42.91
N GLY A 125 -2.35 32.39 43.46
CA GLY A 125 -2.57 31.82 44.82
C GLY A 125 -3.69 30.78 44.88
N THR A 126 -4.25 30.36 43.73
CA THR A 126 -5.31 29.33 43.70
C THR A 126 -4.77 27.91 43.87
N ASN A 127 -3.51 27.68 43.53
CA ASN A 127 -2.84 26.42 43.81
C ASN A 127 -2.14 26.47 45.18
N ALA A 128 -2.61 25.66 46.10
CA ALA A 128 -1.97 25.50 47.40
C ALA A 128 -0.57 24.89 47.21
N ARG A 129 0.43 25.49 47.87
CA ARG A 129 1.76 24.90 47.98
C ARG A 129 1.69 23.78 49.02
N ILE A 130 1.78 22.54 48.57
CA ILE A 130 1.77 21.37 49.43
C ILE A 130 3.18 21.14 49.97
N GLY A 131 3.32 21.11 51.27
CA GLY A 131 4.59 20.81 51.94
C GLY A 131 4.98 19.34 51.78
N GLN A 132 6.27 19.03 52.04
CA GLN A 132 6.78 17.68 51.86
C GLN A 132 6.05 16.64 52.72
N GLN A 133 5.73 16.97 54.00
CA GLN A 133 4.98 16.08 54.89
C GLN A 133 3.55 15.82 54.42
N GLU A 134 2.88 16.84 53.91
CA GLU A 134 1.52 16.72 53.39
C GLU A 134 1.52 15.90 52.09
N TRP A 135 2.54 16.05 51.23
CA TRP A 135 2.73 15.27 50.06
C TRP A 135 2.95 13.77 50.34
N GLU A 136 3.71 13.44 51.38
CA GLU A 136 3.93 12.06 51.80
C GLU A 136 2.63 11.41 52.30
N GLN A 137 1.78 12.16 53.03
CA GLN A 137 0.47 11.68 53.48
C GLN A 137 -0.48 11.43 52.29
N ILE A 138 -0.52 12.35 51.31
CA ILE A 138 -1.33 12.18 50.08
C ILE A 138 -0.85 10.97 49.28
N ARG A 139 0.45 10.76 49.15
CA ARG A 139 1.04 9.62 48.48
C ARG A 139 0.68 8.30 49.16
N ALA A 140 0.79 8.24 50.46
CA ALA A 140 0.43 7.05 51.26
C ALA A 140 -1.07 6.71 51.14
N ALA A 141 -1.94 7.72 51.20
CA ALA A 141 -3.38 7.53 51.00
C ALA A 141 -3.75 7.02 49.62
N LYS A 142 -3.11 7.55 48.55
CA LYS A 142 -3.31 7.08 47.19
C LYS A 142 -2.78 5.65 46.96
N GLN A 143 -1.72 5.28 47.63
CA GLN A 143 -1.15 3.94 47.55
C GLN A 143 -2.05 2.90 48.25
N ALA A 144 -2.60 3.25 49.41
CA ALA A 144 -3.58 2.42 50.14
C ALA A 144 -4.88 2.21 49.32
N ALA A 145 -5.36 3.24 48.63
CA ALA A 145 -6.55 3.15 47.76
C ALA A 145 -6.34 2.32 46.47
N ARG A 146 -5.08 2.07 46.09
CA ARG A 146 -4.74 1.21 44.92
C ARG A 146 -4.60 -0.27 45.28
N THR A 147 -4.41 -0.57 46.56
CA THR A 147 -4.22 -1.94 47.07
C THR A 147 -5.48 -2.51 47.73
N ALA A 148 -6.54 -1.72 47.82
CA ALA A 148 -7.88 -2.13 48.22
C ALA A 148 -8.78 -2.39 47.03
#